data_6b10e08deeb8b9097cff2adcd0b73a68
#
_entry.id   6b10e08deeb8b9097cff2adcd0b73a68
#
_cell.length_a   1.000
_cell.length_b   1.000
_cell.length_c   1.000
_cell.angle_alpha   90.00
_cell.angle_beta   90.00
_cell.angle_gamma   90.00
#
_symmetry.space_group_name_H-M   'P 1'
#
loop_
_entity.id
_entity.type
_entity.pdbx_description
1 polymer ?
#
loop_
_entity_poly.entity_id
_entity_poly.type
_entity_poly.pdbx_seq_one_letter_code
_entity_poly.pdbx_strand_id
1 'polypeptide(L)'
;MTDSAPLDVDLALLGGGGAASLLLAALDRHGVRDLRIAVVDPVRRRGQDRTWAFWGHPDDDLDPLLSASWQQVEVATAARRRVLDLTPLRYAMLRSGPVYDRAAVAERRLDVTRIVAPADTLTDDGTRVVIRVGDGQTVRAGWVLDSRPRPPARAGRTTWLQHFRGWWLEADRPTFDAARAVLMDFRTPQPPRGVSFGYVLPVSDRDALVEYTEFSPVLLTDAGYDSALAGYRDLLGLDPARLRVREVENGVIPMTDAPFPARPSPRVVRLGTAGGATRPSTGFTFSAMYRQADQVARALAAGRPPVPAAAYPRRHRWMDAVALRALDRGGVGGPEFFDRLFDRNPAERVLRFLDGVTTPAEEVAIMNSTRLLPMIAATAGDAAHRVRDRLRPTRPASAVPPAVVGDPLGSEPGAGGAPV
;
A
#
# COMPACT_ATOMS: atom_id res chain seq x y z
N MET A 1 -11.44 19.51 34.85
CA MET A 1 -11.23 19.35 33.39
C MET A 1 -11.45 20.71 32.76
N THR A 2 -10.39 21.42 32.42
CA THR A 2 -10.50 22.71 31.70
C THR A 2 -10.98 22.43 30.31
N ASP A 3 -12.20 22.85 30.00
CA ASP A 3 -12.78 22.82 28.65
C ASP A 3 -11.95 23.78 27.78
N SER A 4 -10.90 23.24 27.14
CA SER A 4 -10.07 24.03 26.21
C SER A 4 -10.93 24.42 25.02
N ALA A 5 -10.87 25.69 24.61
CA ALA A 5 -11.61 26.16 23.46
C ALA A 5 -11.34 25.28 22.22
N PRO A 6 -12.37 24.97 21.43
CA PRO A 6 -12.21 24.15 20.23
C PRO A 6 -11.19 24.76 19.25
N LEU A 7 -10.33 23.94 18.67
CA LEU A 7 -9.43 24.35 17.59
C LEU A 7 -10.22 24.38 16.27
N ASP A 8 -10.39 25.57 15.70
CA ASP A 8 -11.04 25.76 14.40
C ASP A 8 -10.02 25.72 13.26
N VAL A 9 -10.22 24.80 12.30
CA VAL A 9 -9.35 24.63 11.12
C VAL A 9 -10.18 24.50 9.84
N ASP A 10 -9.55 24.78 8.72
CA ASP A 10 -10.18 24.62 7.41
C ASP A 10 -10.08 23.17 6.94
N LEU A 11 -8.99 22.48 7.31
CA LEU A 11 -8.71 21.10 6.94
C LEU A 11 -8.13 20.31 8.11
N ALA A 12 -8.70 19.14 8.41
CA ALA A 12 -8.10 18.18 9.34
C ALA A 12 -7.65 16.91 8.60
N LEU A 13 -6.40 16.50 8.83
CA LEU A 13 -5.82 15.24 8.34
C LEU A 13 -5.81 14.25 9.49
N LEU A 14 -6.55 13.15 9.37
CA LEU A 14 -6.56 12.07 10.35
C LEU A 14 -5.66 10.92 9.89
N GLY A 15 -4.60 10.67 10.65
CA GLY A 15 -3.48 9.82 10.28
C GLY A 15 -2.36 10.62 9.62
N GLY A 16 -1.16 10.59 10.23
CA GLY A 16 0.05 11.29 9.78
C GLY A 16 1.00 10.43 8.94
N GLY A 17 0.50 9.35 8.31
CA GLY A 17 1.31 8.44 7.48
C GLY A 17 1.54 8.95 6.06
N GLY A 18 1.90 8.03 5.16
CA GLY A 18 2.27 8.35 3.77
C GLY A 18 1.25 9.21 3.02
N ALA A 19 -0.05 8.92 3.14
CA ALA A 19 -1.08 9.69 2.45
C ALA A 19 -1.12 11.17 2.90
N ALA A 20 -1.06 11.42 4.19
CA ALA A 20 -1.02 12.78 4.74
C ALA A 20 0.28 13.49 4.38
N SER A 21 1.41 12.79 4.44
CA SER A 21 2.73 13.35 4.11
C SER A 21 2.83 13.75 2.63
N LEU A 22 2.37 12.90 1.72
CA LEU A 22 2.30 13.20 0.30
C LEU A 22 1.36 14.38 0.02
N LEU A 23 0.25 14.47 0.76
CA LEU A 23 -0.69 15.58 0.60
C LEU A 23 -0.08 16.90 1.09
N LEU A 24 0.56 16.94 2.26
CA LEU A 24 1.23 18.15 2.76
C LEU A 24 2.29 18.64 1.76
N ALA A 25 3.10 17.74 1.22
CA ALA A 25 4.07 18.07 0.18
C ALA A 25 3.39 18.59 -1.10
N ALA A 26 2.26 18.01 -1.50
CA ALA A 26 1.50 18.47 -2.66
C ALA A 26 0.85 19.84 -2.43
N LEU A 27 0.31 20.11 -1.25
CA LEU A 27 -0.24 21.44 -0.89
C LEU A 27 0.86 22.51 -0.97
N ASP A 28 2.05 22.24 -0.44
CA ASP A 28 3.20 23.15 -0.52
C ASP A 28 3.62 23.40 -1.97
N ARG A 29 3.72 22.33 -2.79
CA ARG A 29 4.06 22.40 -4.21
C ARG A 29 3.07 23.22 -5.03
N HIS A 30 1.77 23.07 -4.76
CA HIS A 30 0.71 23.82 -5.43
C HIS A 30 0.46 25.22 -4.84
N GLY A 31 1.28 25.66 -3.90
CA GLY A 31 1.22 27.01 -3.34
C GLY A 31 -0.03 27.29 -2.48
N VAL A 32 -0.66 26.26 -1.94
CA VAL A 32 -1.81 26.43 -1.03
C VAL A 32 -1.27 26.93 0.32
N ARG A 33 -1.61 28.16 0.71
CA ARG A 33 -1.06 28.82 1.91
C ARG A 33 -2.13 29.27 2.91
N ASP A 34 -3.34 29.54 2.45
CA ASP A 34 -4.37 30.21 3.24
C ASP A 34 -5.30 29.24 3.98
N LEU A 35 -4.79 28.03 4.31
CA LEU A 35 -5.53 27.01 5.05
C LEU A 35 -4.90 26.74 6.41
N ARG A 36 -5.70 26.84 7.47
CA ARG A 36 -5.36 26.32 8.78
C ARG A 36 -5.57 24.81 8.76
N ILE A 37 -4.51 24.05 9.01
CA ILE A 37 -4.51 22.61 8.89
C ILE A 37 -4.23 21.98 10.26
N ALA A 38 -5.03 20.99 10.67
CA ALA A 38 -4.70 20.12 11.80
C ALA A 38 -4.27 18.74 11.27
N VAL A 39 -3.17 18.21 11.79
CA VAL A 39 -2.76 16.80 11.59
C VAL A 39 -2.91 16.07 12.91
N VAL A 40 -3.80 15.09 12.96
CA VAL A 40 -4.11 14.30 14.15
C VAL A 40 -3.64 12.87 13.94
N ASP A 41 -2.63 12.44 14.67
CA ASP A 41 -2.11 11.06 14.66
C ASP A 41 -1.55 10.73 16.05
N PRO A 42 -1.83 9.54 16.62
CA PRO A 42 -1.30 9.15 17.93
C PRO A 42 0.23 9.02 17.92
N VAL A 43 0.85 8.92 16.76
CA VAL A 43 2.30 8.78 16.60
C VAL A 43 2.85 9.88 15.70
N ARG A 44 3.90 10.56 16.15
CA ARG A 44 4.67 11.43 15.28
C ARG A 44 5.67 10.60 14.47
N ARG A 45 5.32 10.34 13.21
CA ARG A 45 6.16 9.51 12.34
C ARG A 45 7.46 10.22 11.97
N ARG A 46 8.55 9.49 12.10
CA ARG A 46 9.91 9.93 11.77
C ARG A 46 10.74 8.72 11.37
N GLY A 47 11.80 8.93 10.61
CA GLY A 47 12.70 7.85 10.20
C GLY A 47 12.09 6.89 9.20
N GLN A 48 12.52 5.64 9.26
CA GLN A 48 12.18 4.61 8.27
C GLN A 48 11.25 3.59 8.90
N ASP A 49 9.95 3.66 8.61
CA ASP A 49 8.96 2.71 9.12
C ASP A 49 8.32 1.88 8.01
N ARG A 50 8.59 2.22 6.73
CA ARG A 50 8.12 1.45 5.57
C ARG A 50 8.85 1.81 4.29
N THR A 51 8.77 0.89 3.35
CA THR A 51 9.27 1.03 1.98
C THR A 51 8.09 0.99 1.01
N TRP A 52 8.14 1.86 -0.01
CA TRP A 52 7.23 1.82 -1.15
C TRP A 52 8.02 1.53 -2.40
N ALA A 53 7.57 0.54 -3.16
CA ALA A 53 8.07 0.26 -4.49
C ALA A 53 6.93 0.45 -5.50
N PHE A 54 7.24 1.10 -6.61
CA PHE A 54 6.27 1.47 -7.63
C PHE A 54 6.98 1.59 -8.99
N TRP A 55 6.22 1.75 -10.03
CA TRP A 55 6.75 2.04 -11.37
C TRP A 55 6.10 3.30 -11.93
N GLY A 56 6.82 3.93 -12.84
CA GLY A 56 6.38 5.17 -13.48
C GLY A 56 7.46 5.73 -14.38
N HIS A 57 7.13 6.81 -15.05
CA HIS A 57 8.11 7.65 -15.71
C HIS A 57 8.96 8.39 -14.66
N PRO A 58 10.17 8.88 -15.04
CA PRO A 58 10.87 9.87 -14.23
C PRO A 58 9.94 11.00 -13.81
N ASP A 59 10.04 11.41 -12.56
CA ASP A 59 9.18 12.44 -11.96
C ASP A 59 10.04 13.38 -11.11
N ASP A 60 10.14 14.64 -11.49
CA ASP A 60 10.97 15.65 -10.82
C ASP A 60 10.63 15.85 -9.34
N ASP A 61 9.39 15.52 -8.97
CA ASP A 61 8.93 15.62 -7.59
C ASP A 61 9.38 14.44 -6.72
N LEU A 62 9.36 13.23 -7.25
CA LEU A 62 9.70 12.02 -6.50
C LEU A 62 11.18 11.60 -6.64
N ASP A 63 11.81 11.90 -7.75
CA ASP A 63 13.18 11.46 -8.04
C ASP A 63 14.20 11.81 -6.97
N PRO A 64 14.18 13.03 -6.40
CA PRO A 64 15.11 13.39 -5.33
C PRO A 64 14.94 12.61 -4.02
N LEU A 65 13.83 11.88 -3.87
CA LEU A 65 13.49 11.11 -2.68
C LEU A 65 13.76 9.61 -2.83
N LEU A 66 14.06 9.14 -4.07
CA LEU A 66 14.24 7.73 -4.34
C LEU A 66 15.47 7.16 -3.63
N SER A 67 15.31 5.98 -3.06
CA SER A 67 16.43 5.19 -2.52
C SER A 67 17.12 4.39 -3.63
N ALA A 68 16.38 3.93 -4.64
CA ALA A 68 16.89 3.25 -5.82
C ALA A 68 15.86 3.29 -6.96
N SER A 69 16.32 3.06 -8.20
CA SER A 69 15.45 2.84 -9.36
C SER A 69 16.12 1.95 -10.39
N TRP A 70 15.32 1.17 -11.12
CA TRP A 70 15.81 0.17 -12.07
C TRP A 70 15.00 0.24 -13.37
N GLN A 71 15.68 0.22 -14.50
CA GLN A 71 15.07 0.05 -15.82
C GLN A 71 14.85 -1.41 -16.16
N GLN A 72 15.54 -2.32 -15.45
CA GLN A 72 15.38 -3.75 -15.62
C GLN A 72 14.84 -4.40 -14.34
N VAL A 73 13.87 -5.29 -14.53
CA VAL A 73 13.37 -6.14 -13.44
C VAL A 73 13.40 -7.60 -13.88
N GLU A 74 13.56 -8.48 -12.90
CA GLU A 74 13.47 -9.92 -13.11
C GLU A 74 12.15 -10.46 -12.56
N VAL A 75 11.53 -11.36 -13.32
CA VAL A 75 10.45 -12.23 -12.88
C VAL A 75 10.91 -13.67 -13.06
N ALA A 76 10.85 -14.46 -11.99
CA ALA A 76 11.33 -15.83 -11.99
C ALA A 76 10.25 -16.84 -11.58
N THR A 77 10.24 -17.99 -12.24
CA THR A 77 9.46 -19.16 -11.88
C THR A 77 10.38 -20.39 -11.82
N ALA A 78 9.89 -21.52 -11.37
CA ALA A 78 10.66 -22.78 -11.42
C ALA A 78 11.11 -23.16 -12.84
N ALA A 79 10.33 -22.76 -13.86
CA ALA A 79 10.61 -23.10 -15.25
C ALA A 79 11.60 -22.13 -15.93
N ARG A 80 11.63 -20.87 -15.53
CA ARG A 80 12.43 -19.84 -16.23
C ARG A 80 12.59 -18.55 -15.42
N ARG A 81 13.63 -17.80 -15.81
CA ARG A 81 13.89 -16.43 -15.34
C ARG A 81 13.78 -15.49 -16.54
N ARG A 82 13.11 -14.36 -16.37
CA ARG A 82 12.94 -13.32 -17.39
C ARG A 82 13.47 -12.00 -16.87
N VAL A 83 14.32 -11.39 -17.64
CA VAL A 83 14.69 -10.00 -17.47
C VAL A 83 13.80 -9.16 -18.39
N LEU A 84 13.13 -8.19 -17.84
CA LEU A 84 12.21 -7.30 -18.53
C LEU A 84 12.82 -5.90 -18.56
N ASP A 85 12.94 -5.33 -19.74
CA ASP A 85 13.22 -3.92 -19.92
C ASP A 85 11.91 -3.14 -19.73
N LEU A 86 11.92 -2.16 -18.86
CA LEU A 86 10.77 -1.35 -18.51
C LEU A 86 10.68 -0.04 -19.31
N THR A 87 11.71 0.31 -20.11
CA THR A 87 11.78 1.57 -20.85
C THR A 87 10.50 1.81 -21.65
N PRO A 88 9.85 3.00 -21.56
CA PRO A 88 10.30 4.25 -20.90
C PRO A 88 9.98 4.35 -19.40
N LEU A 89 9.37 3.33 -18.81
CA LEU A 89 9.12 3.24 -17.37
C LEU A 89 10.38 2.82 -16.62
N ARG A 90 10.35 2.96 -15.32
CA ARG A 90 11.29 2.33 -14.38
C ARG A 90 10.54 1.79 -13.17
N TYR A 91 11.11 0.82 -12.50
CA TYR A 91 10.72 0.42 -11.15
C TYR A 91 11.52 1.27 -10.17
N ALA A 92 10.88 1.79 -9.16
CA ALA A 92 11.48 2.73 -8.23
C ALA A 92 11.15 2.35 -6.78
N MET A 93 12.08 2.61 -5.88
CA MET A 93 11.92 2.37 -4.45
C MET A 93 12.14 3.65 -3.67
N LEU A 94 11.29 3.84 -2.67
CA LEU A 94 11.26 5.02 -1.83
C LEU A 94 11.07 4.58 -0.38
N ARG A 95 11.96 5.01 0.51
CA ARG A 95 11.81 4.80 1.96
C ARG A 95 11.01 5.94 2.58
N SER A 96 10.34 5.67 3.69
CA SER A 96 9.43 6.64 4.31
C SER A 96 10.10 7.89 4.87
N GLY A 97 11.33 7.81 5.33
CA GLY A 97 12.06 8.94 5.91
C GLY A 97 12.07 10.19 5.04
N PRO A 98 12.60 10.14 3.82
CA PRO A 98 12.60 11.29 2.90
C PRO A 98 11.21 11.89 2.64
N VAL A 99 10.15 11.05 2.63
CA VAL A 99 8.76 11.53 2.48
C VAL A 99 8.29 12.29 3.72
N TYR A 100 8.62 11.78 4.92
CA TYR A 100 8.28 12.43 6.17
C TYR A 100 9.08 13.73 6.37
N ASP A 101 10.35 13.75 6.00
CA ASP A 101 11.20 14.95 6.05
C ASP A 101 10.68 16.04 5.11
N ARG A 102 10.26 15.66 3.89
CA ARG A 102 9.65 16.58 2.96
C ARG A 102 8.32 17.13 3.47
N ALA A 103 7.49 16.29 4.08
CA ALA A 103 6.25 16.75 4.72
C ALA A 103 6.54 17.69 5.88
N ALA A 104 7.57 17.44 6.68
CA ALA A 104 7.98 18.33 7.77
C ALA A 104 8.50 19.69 7.25
N VAL A 105 9.12 19.74 6.06
CA VAL A 105 9.45 21.01 5.39
C VAL A 105 8.19 21.74 4.98
N ALA A 106 7.23 21.03 4.36
CA ALA A 106 5.95 21.60 3.97
C ALA A 106 5.17 22.15 5.17
N GLU A 107 5.11 21.43 6.30
CA GLU A 107 4.47 21.87 7.53
C GLU A 107 4.98 23.23 8.04
N ARG A 108 6.28 23.52 7.87
CA ARG A 108 6.85 24.81 8.27
C ARG A 108 6.45 25.99 7.37
N ARG A 109 5.96 25.70 6.17
CA ARG A 109 5.50 26.69 5.17
C ARG A 109 4.01 26.85 5.13
N LEU A 110 3.30 25.86 5.66
CA LEU A 110 1.87 25.82 5.81
C LEU A 110 1.49 26.15 7.25
N ASP A 111 0.26 26.63 7.49
CA ASP A 111 -0.26 26.81 8.86
C ASP A 111 -0.76 25.47 9.41
N VAL A 112 0.15 24.64 9.94
CA VAL A 112 -0.13 23.29 10.42
C VAL A 112 -0.01 23.18 11.92
N THR A 113 -1.10 22.86 12.59
CA THR A 113 -1.14 22.42 13.99
C THR A 113 -1.10 20.89 14.04
N ARG A 114 -0.08 20.32 14.69
CA ARG A 114 0.02 18.85 14.86
C ARG A 114 -0.44 18.44 16.26
N ILE A 115 -1.38 17.51 16.32
CA ILE A 115 -1.95 16.96 17.54
C ILE A 115 -1.53 15.49 17.63
N VAL A 116 -0.73 15.15 18.67
CA VAL A 116 -0.24 13.79 18.91
C VAL A 116 -1.21 13.08 19.84
N ALA A 117 -2.33 12.62 19.30
CA ALA A 117 -3.38 11.92 20.02
C ALA A 117 -4.28 11.14 19.02
N PRO A 118 -5.01 10.12 19.47
CA PRO A 118 -6.01 9.46 18.65
C PRO A 118 -7.19 10.40 18.35
N ALA A 119 -7.76 10.31 17.16
CA ALA A 119 -9.04 10.91 16.85
C ALA A 119 -10.15 9.88 17.12
N ASP A 120 -10.93 10.11 18.16
CA ASP A 120 -11.87 9.12 18.73
C ASP A 120 -13.19 9.10 17.96
N THR A 121 -13.87 10.24 17.87
CA THR A 121 -15.17 10.34 17.22
C THR A 121 -15.19 11.49 16.20
N LEU A 122 -16.01 11.32 15.16
CA LEU A 122 -16.29 12.31 14.16
C LEU A 122 -17.81 12.51 14.05
N THR A 123 -18.26 13.77 14.10
CA THR A 123 -19.64 14.13 13.83
C THR A 123 -19.66 15.17 12.73
N ASP A 124 -20.28 14.84 11.60
CA ASP A 124 -20.41 15.71 10.41
C ASP A 124 -21.85 16.25 10.33
N ASP A 125 -22.02 17.57 10.43
CA ASP A 125 -23.32 18.24 10.33
C ASP A 125 -23.64 18.74 8.90
N GLY A 126 -22.76 18.42 7.93
CA GLY A 126 -22.85 18.85 6.54
C GLY A 126 -22.15 20.18 6.25
N THR A 127 -21.88 20.99 7.26
CA THR A 127 -21.15 22.26 7.16
C THR A 127 -19.76 22.18 7.76
N ARG A 128 -19.63 21.53 8.91
CA ARG A 128 -18.37 21.26 9.62
C ARG A 128 -18.34 19.85 10.18
N VAL A 129 -17.12 19.42 10.51
CA VAL A 129 -16.89 18.15 11.21
C VAL A 129 -16.31 18.45 12.58
N VAL A 130 -16.97 17.96 13.62
CA VAL A 130 -16.47 17.99 15.00
C VAL A 130 -15.71 16.70 15.27
N ILE A 131 -14.46 16.82 15.67
CA ILE A 131 -13.55 15.71 15.96
C ILE A 131 -13.21 15.76 17.46
N ARG A 132 -13.45 14.69 18.18
CA ARG A 132 -12.95 14.50 19.56
C ARG A 132 -11.59 13.83 19.48
N VAL A 133 -10.62 14.35 20.22
CA VAL A 133 -9.22 13.94 20.14
C VAL A 133 -8.71 13.71 21.56
N GLY A 134 -8.18 12.51 21.82
CA GLY A 134 -7.54 12.15 23.09
C GLY A 134 -8.35 12.54 24.31
N ASP A 135 -7.75 13.26 25.25
CA ASP A 135 -8.34 13.59 26.55
C ASP A 135 -9.45 14.66 26.51
N GLY A 136 -10.19 14.74 25.41
CA GLY A 136 -11.37 15.60 25.28
C GLY A 136 -11.14 16.88 24.49
N GLN A 137 -9.95 17.11 23.92
CA GLN A 137 -9.74 18.22 22.99
C GLN A 137 -10.69 18.10 21.81
N THR A 138 -11.22 19.26 21.36
CA THR A 138 -12.14 19.31 20.23
C THR A 138 -11.50 20.05 19.06
N VAL A 139 -11.53 19.46 17.87
CA VAL A 139 -11.18 20.13 16.60
C VAL A 139 -12.43 20.26 15.76
N ARG A 140 -12.66 21.47 15.21
CA ARG A 140 -13.74 21.75 14.24
C ARG A 140 -13.14 22.02 12.88
N ALA A 141 -13.42 21.18 11.90
CA ALA A 141 -12.84 21.25 10.58
C ALA A 141 -13.88 21.56 9.50
N GLY A 142 -13.52 22.38 8.51
CA GLY A 142 -14.30 22.56 7.30
C GLY A 142 -14.36 21.30 6.44
N TRP A 143 -13.23 20.56 6.39
CA TRP A 143 -13.09 19.26 5.73
C TRP A 143 -12.22 18.33 6.55
N VAL A 144 -12.51 17.04 6.48
CA VAL A 144 -11.67 15.97 7.06
C VAL A 144 -11.17 15.06 5.95
N LEU A 145 -9.87 14.82 5.93
CA LEU A 145 -9.23 13.81 5.09
C LEU A 145 -8.71 12.69 6.00
N ASP A 146 -9.40 11.54 5.97
CA ASP A 146 -9.13 10.41 6.88
C ASP A 146 -8.36 9.31 6.16
N SER A 147 -7.08 9.10 6.55
CA SER A 147 -6.23 8.04 6.04
C SER A 147 -5.98 6.92 7.05
N ARG A 148 -6.65 6.97 8.20
CA ARG A 148 -6.51 5.94 9.25
C ARG A 148 -6.97 4.58 8.73
N PRO A 149 -6.30 3.48 9.11
CA PRO A 149 -6.76 2.13 8.80
C PRO A 149 -8.21 1.94 9.24
N ARG A 150 -9.04 1.47 8.34
CA ARG A 150 -10.46 1.19 8.60
C ARG A 150 -10.85 -0.13 7.94
N PRO A 151 -11.67 -0.94 8.60
CA PRO A 151 -12.27 -2.09 7.96
C PRO A 151 -13.15 -1.61 6.79
N PRO A 152 -13.36 -2.44 5.75
CA PRO A 152 -14.30 -2.14 4.69
C PRO A 152 -15.71 -1.99 5.27
N ALA A 153 -16.57 -1.23 4.58
CA ALA A 153 -17.94 -0.96 5.03
C ALA A 153 -18.81 -2.23 5.11
N ARG A 154 -18.45 -3.25 4.35
CA ARG A 154 -19.06 -4.60 4.37
C ARG A 154 -18.03 -5.61 3.89
N ALA A 155 -18.24 -6.88 4.22
CA ALA A 155 -17.37 -7.95 3.77
C ALA A 155 -17.28 -8.02 2.24
N GLY A 156 -16.11 -8.27 1.70
CA GLY A 156 -15.91 -8.67 0.32
C GLY A 156 -16.35 -10.10 0.10
N ARG A 157 -16.49 -10.51 -1.17
CA ARG A 157 -16.70 -11.90 -1.54
C ARG A 157 -15.42 -12.69 -1.42
N THR A 158 -14.32 -12.05 -1.78
CA THR A 158 -12.98 -12.58 -1.63
C THR A 158 -12.15 -11.57 -0.86
N THR A 159 -11.54 -12.03 0.21
CA THR A 159 -10.61 -11.24 1.01
C THR A 159 -9.38 -12.08 1.26
N TRP A 160 -8.29 -11.60 0.73
CA TRP A 160 -6.93 -12.05 0.98
C TRP A 160 -6.14 -10.91 1.60
N LEU A 161 -4.95 -11.21 1.99
CA LEU A 161 -3.96 -10.27 2.50
C LEU A 161 -2.71 -10.41 1.63
N GLN A 162 -2.15 -9.30 1.21
CA GLN A 162 -0.73 -9.26 0.89
C GLN A 162 -0.02 -9.04 2.20
N HIS A 163 0.75 -10.01 2.62
CA HIS A 163 1.53 -9.90 3.84
C HIS A 163 2.96 -10.32 3.57
N PHE A 164 3.88 -9.66 4.24
CA PHE A 164 5.29 -9.81 3.93
C PHE A 164 6.18 -9.53 5.13
N ARG A 165 7.39 -10.08 5.05
CA ARG A 165 8.54 -9.69 5.86
C ARG A 165 9.73 -9.49 4.95
N GLY A 166 10.46 -8.40 5.18
CA GLY A 166 11.68 -8.05 4.46
C GLY A 166 12.86 -7.87 5.42
N TRP A 167 14.02 -8.29 4.99
CA TRP A 167 15.29 -8.02 5.64
C TRP A 167 16.10 -7.01 4.83
N TRP A 168 16.47 -5.91 5.44
CA TRP A 168 17.50 -5.02 4.93
C TRP A 168 18.85 -5.66 5.20
N LEU A 169 19.47 -6.19 4.15
CA LEU A 169 20.73 -6.91 4.20
C LEU A 169 21.89 -6.03 3.79
N GLU A 170 22.98 -6.13 4.55
CA GLU A 170 24.30 -5.62 4.21
C GLU A 170 25.24 -6.79 4.01
N ALA A 171 25.95 -6.85 2.87
CA ALA A 171 26.96 -7.84 2.54
C ALA A 171 28.37 -7.33 2.76
N ASP A 172 29.29 -8.17 3.21
CA ASP A 172 30.71 -7.85 3.40
C ASP A 172 31.48 -7.62 2.09
N ARG A 173 30.89 -8.05 0.95
CA ARG A 173 31.45 -7.93 -0.40
C ARG A 173 30.36 -7.67 -1.42
N PRO A 174 30.70 -7.26 -2.68
CA PRO A 174 29.73 -7.17 -3.77
C PRO A 174 28.97 -8.50 -3.94
N THR A 175 27.64 -8.43 -3.81
CA THR A 175 26.77 -9.61 -3.75
C THR A 175 25.49 -9.41 -4.58
N PHE A 176 25.00 -8.19 -4.69
CA PHE A 176 23.75 -7.86 -5.38
C PHE A 176 23.99 -7.20 -6.72
N ASP A 177 23.13 -7.46 -7.71
CA ASP A 177 23.14 -6.74 -8.99
C ASP A 177 22.38 -5.40 -8.84
N ALA A 178 23.12 -4.32 -8.60
CA ALA A 178 22.52 -2.99 -8.40
C ALA A 178 21.78 -2.45 -9.64
N ALA A 179 21.99 -3.03 -10.83
CA ALA A 179 21.31 -2.60 -12.04
C ALA A 179 19.91 -3.21 -12.23
N ARG A 180 19.55 -4.20 -11.42
CA ARG A 180 18.34 -5.00 -11.62
C ARG A 180 17.64 -5.33 -10.30
N ALA A 181 16.33 -5.07 -10.24
CA ALA A 181 15.50 -5.56 -9.14
C ALA A 181 14.86 -6.92 -9.50
N VAL A 182 14.68 -7.78 -8.52
CA VAL A 182 13.79 -8.95 -8.65
C VAL A 182 12.41 -8.51 -8.20
N LEU A 183 11.47 -8.43 -9.16
CA LEU A 183 10.10 -7.96 -8.92
C LEU A 183 9.20 -9.05 -8.35
N MET A 184 9.31 -10.28 -8.88
CA MET A 184 8.54 -11.43 -8.42
C MET A 184 9.33 -12.71 -8.69
N ASP A 185 9.80 -13.36 -7.65
CA ASP A 185 10.45 -14.66 -7.71
C ASP A 185 9.54 -15.75 -7.11
N PHE A 186 8.82 -16.46 -7.98
CA PHE A 186 7.86 -17.50 -7.60
C PHE A 186 8.51 -18.85 -7.29
N ARG A 187 9.83 -18.95 -7.20
CA ARG A 187 10.53 -20.17 -6.80
C ARG A 187 10.43 -20.46 -5.31
N THR A 188 9.90 -19.54 -4.53
CA THR A 188 9.54 -19.76 -3.13
C THR A 188 8.54 -20.91 -2.99
N PRO A 189 8.53 -21.67 -1.86
CA PRO A 189 7.50 -22.67 -1.58
C PRO A 189 6.10 -22.04 -1.63
N GLN A 190 5.21 -22.60 -2.46
CA GLN A 190 3.88 -22.04 -2.67
C GLN A 190 2.92 -22.50 -1.57
N PRO A 191 2.11 -21.58 -0.97
CA PRO A 191 1.13 -21.94 0.04
C PRO A 191 -0.01 -22.78 -0.58
N PRO A 192 -0.69 -23.64 0.20
CA PRO A 192 -1.79 -24.47 -0.32
C PRO A 192 -2.95 -23.65 -0.88
N ARG A 193 -3.14 -22.44 -0.37
CA ARG A 193 -4.16 -21.49 -0.84
C ARG A 193 -3.55 -20.09 -0.85
N GLY A 194 -3.09 -19.67 -2.01
CA GLY A 194 -2.43 -18.38 -2.15
C GLY A 194 -1.33 -18.40 -3.20
N VAL A 195 -0.50 -17.40 -3.14
CA VAL A 195 0.68 -17.22 -4.00
C VAL A 195 1.79 -16.63 -3.14
N SER A 196 2.99 -17.21 -3.18
CA SER A 196 4.17 -16.60 -2.57
C SER A 196 5.20 -16.23 -3.63
N PHE A 197 5.99 -15.22 -3.31
CA PHE A 197 7.12 -14.81 -4.14
C PHE A 197 8.10 -13.96 -3.32
N GLY A 198 9.34 -13.91 -3.82
CA GLY A 198 10.38 -13.08 -3.25
C GLY A 198 10.62 -11.80 -4.05
N TYR A 199 11.06 -10.74 -3.35
CA TYR A 199 11.65 -9.56 -3.93
C TYR A 199 13.14 -9.49 -3.58
N VAL A 200 13.95 -8.90 -4.48
CA VAL A 200 15.28 -8.41 -4.16
C VAL A 200 15.39 -6.99 -4.74
N LEU A 201 15.53 -6.01 -3.88
CA LEU A 201 15.58 -4.60 -4.23
C LEU A 201 16.94 -4.02 -3.81
N PRO A 202 17.98 -4.12 -4.65
CA PRO A 202 19.32 -3.68 -4.31
C PRO A 202 19.44 -2.15 -4.37
N VAL A 203 19.97 -1.52 -3.33
CA VAL A 203 20.32 -0.10 -3.34
C VAL A 203 21.79 0.11 -3.72
N SER A 204 22.61 -0.93 -3.57
CA SER A 204 23.99 -1.00 -3.99
C SER A 204 24.36 -2.44 -4.32
N ASP A 205 25.63 -2.70 -4.68
CA ASP A 205 26.15 -4.06 -4.83
C ASP A 205 26.30 -4.81 -3.50
N ARG A 206 26.13 -4.12 -2.35
CA ARG A 206 26.25 -4.68 -0.99
C ARG A 206 24.99 -4.58 -0.16
N ASP A 207 24.09 -3.70 -0.49
CA ASP A 207 22.89 -3.43 0.31
C ASP A 207 21.64 -3.71 -0.50
N ALA A 208 20.71 -4.49 0.05
CA ALA A 208 19.44 -4.79 -0.57
C ALA A 208 18.33 -5.03 0.46
N LEU A 209 17.10 -4.71 0.08
CA LEU A 209 15.92 -5.29 0.73
C LEU A 209 15.63 -6.65 0.07
N VAL A 210 15.65 -7.71 0.86
CA VAL A 210 15.21 -9.05 0.46
C VAL A 210 13.92 -9.36 1.20
N GLU A 211 12.84 -9.59 0.47
CA GLU A 211 11.50 -9.70 1.03
C GLU A 211 10.83 -11.00 0.57
N TYR A 212 10.14 -11.67 1.50
CA TYR A 212 9.19 -12.74 1.23
C TYR A 212 7.76 -12.22 1.38
N THR A 213 6.96 -12.42 0.35
CA THR A 213 5.58 -11.96 0.28
C THR A 213 4.64 -13.12 0.00
N GLU A 214 3.50 -13.13 0.67
CA GLU A 214 2.35 -13.98 0.34
C GLU A 214 1.10 -13.17 0.03
N PHE A 215 0.36 -13.62 -0.97
CA PHE A 215 -1.05 -13.31 -1.19
C PHE A 215 -1.86 -14.49 -0.67
N SER A 216 -2.37 -14.40 0.54
CA SER A 216 -3.11 -15.51 1.18
C SER A 216 -4.14 -15.00 2.18
N PRO A 217 -5.11 -15.82 2.59
CA PRO A 217 -6.11 -15.41 3.58
C PRO A 217 -5.62 -15.46 5.03
N VAL A 218 -4.45 -16.04 5.29
CA VAL A 218 -3.94 -16.31 6.65
C VAL A 218 -2.52 -15.80 6.79
N LEU A 219 -2.25 -15.06 7.85
CA LEU A 219 -0.91 -14.57 8.18
C LEU A 219 -0.03 -15.73 8.68
N LEU A 220 1.25 -15.64 8.36
CA LEU A 220 2.26 -16.48 9.00
C LEU A 220 2.56 -16.00 10.43
N THR A 221 3.12 -16.87 11.24
CA THR A 221 3.77 -16.45 12.48
C THR A 221 5.12 -15.79 12.18
N ASP A 222 5.67 -15.05 13.14
CA ASP A 222 6.99 -14.43 12.96
C ASP A 222 8.06 -15.46 12.59
N ALA A 223 8.10 -16.60 13.29
CA ALA A 223 8.99 -17.71 12.95
C ALA A 223 8.74 -18.30 11.55
N GLY A 224 7.47 -18.29 11.09
CA GLY A 224 7.10 -18.72 9.75
C GLY A 224 7.69 -17.78 8.67
N TYR A 225 7.60 -16.48 8.87
CA TYR A 225 8.23 -15.50 7.97
C TYR A 225 9.75 -15.62 7.97
N ASP A 226 10.38 -15.74 9.14
CA ASP A 226 11.84 -15.85 9.23
C ASP A 226 12.34 -17.14 8.56
N SER A 227 11.62 -18.24 8.72
CA SER A 227 11.93 -19.49 8.01
C SER A 227 11.78 -19.34 6.50
N ALA A 228 10.72 -18.69 6.03
CA ALA A 228 10.49 -18.45 4.60
C ALA A 228 11.57 -17.55 3.99
N LEU A 229 11.96 -16.47 4.69
CA LEU A 229 13.06 -15.60 4.28
C LEU A 229 14.42 -16.30 4.27
N ALA A 230 14.70 -17.11 5.29
CA ALA A 230 15.92 -17.91 5.32
C ALA A 230 15.98 -18.90 4.13
N GLY A 231 14.88 -19.59 3.85
CA GLY A 231 14.78 -20.46 2.67
C GLY A 231 14.93 -19.70 1.34
N TYR A 232 14.37 -18.49 1.25
CA TYR A 232 14.53 -17.66 0.06
C TYR A 232 15.96 -17.13 -0.10
N ARG A 233 16.60 -16.70 0.99
CA ARG A 233 18.03 -16.36 1.01
C ARG A 233 18.89 -17.52 0.49
N ASP A 234 18.63 -18.73 0.97
CA ASP A 234 19.37 -19.94 0.58
C ASP A 234 19.13 -20.28 -0.91
N LEU A 235 17.89 -20.11 -1.40
CA LEU A 235 17.54 -20.24 -2.82
C LEU A 235 18.31 -19.25 -3.71
N LEU A 236 18.58 -18.06 -3.20
CA LEU A 236 19.39 -17.03 -3.89
C LEU A 236 20.90 -17.32 -3.82
N GLY A 237 21.33 -18.32 -3.05
CA GLY A 237 22.74 -18.65 -2.84
C GLY A 237 23.49 -17.62 -1.99
N LEU A 238 22.77 -16.90 -1.14
CA LEU A 238 23.34 -15.87 -0.28
C LEU A 238 23.86 -16.49 1.03
N ASP A 239 25.18 -16.42 1.24
CA ASP A 239 25.86 -16.98 2.41
C ASP A 239 25.51 -16.17 3.68
N PRO A 240 24.80 -16.75 4.67
CA PRO A 240 24.42 -16.02 5.89
C PRO A 240 25.61 -15.53 6.71
N ALA A 241 26.78 -16.19 6.62
CA ALA A 241 27.97 -15.75 7.33
C ALA A 241 28.55 -14.43 6.80
N ARG A 242 28.14 -14.01 5.60
CA ARG A 242 28.60 -12.79 4.93
C ARG A 242 27.56 -11.69 4.91
N LEU A 243 26.40 -11.90 5.56
CA LEU A 243 25.27 -11.00 5.57
C LEU A 243 24.95 -10.54 6.98
N ARG A 244 24.63 -9.26 7.10
CA ARG A 244 24.11 -8.66 8.31
C ARG A 244 22.70 -8.15 8.05
N VAL A 245 21.73 -8.57 8.85
CA VAL A 245 20.40 -7.97 8.88
C VAL A 245 20.49 -6.66 9.65
N ARG A 246 20.27 -5.54 8.99
CA ARG A 246 20.28 -4.21 9.61
C ARG A 246 18.93 -3.80 10.15
N GLU A 247 17.86 -4.19 9.44
CA GLU A 247 16.50 -3.78 9.74
C GLU A 247 15.52 -4.84 9.26
N VAL A 248 14.40 -5.00 9.93
CA VAL A 248 13.31 -5.89 9.53
C VAL A 248 12.07 -5.07 9.27
N GLU A 249 11.46 -5.28 8.11
CA GLU A 249 10.22 -4.63 7.71
C GLU A 249 9.09 -5.67 7.60
N ASN A 250 7.91 -5.33 8.09
CA ASN A 250 6.72 -6.16 7.98
C ASN A 250 5.55 -5.33 7.46
N GLY A 251 4.64 -5.97 6.73
CA GLY A 251 3.43 -5.31 6.30
C GLY A 251 2.29 -6.26 6.04
N VAL A 252 1.08 -5.74 6.20
CA VAL A 252 -0.16 -6.42 5.87
C VAL A 252 -1.05 -5.44 5.10
N ILE A 253 -1.40 -5.79 3.88
CA ILE A 253 -2.20 -4.97 2.96
C ILE A 253 -3.47 -5.76 2.60
N PRO A 254 -4.68 -5.18 2.73
CA PRO A 254 -5.90 -5.88 2.36
C PRO A 254 -5.99 -6.05 0.85
N MET A 255 -6.21 -7.27 0.40
CA MET A 255 -6.55 -7.62 -0.99
C MET A 255 -8.00 -8.10 -1.02
N THR A 256 -8.93 -7.21 -1.36
CA THR A 256 -10.35 -7.51 -1.24
C THR A 256 -11.19 -6.75 -2.25
N ASP A 257 -12.25 -7.38 -2.73
CA ASP A 257 -13.29 -6.74 -3.53
C ASP A 257 -14.35 -6.00 -2.68
N ALA A 258 -14.12 -5.92 -1.36
CA ALA A 258 -14.95 -5.16 -0.45
C ALA A 258 -14.94 -3.65 -0.79
N PRO A 259 -16.06 -2.94 -0.60
CA PRO A 259 -16.13 -1.52 -0.87
C PRO A 259 -15.45 -0.68 0.23
N PHE A 260 -14.59 0.23 -0.18
CA PHE A 260 -14.05 1.30 0.66
C PHE A 260 -14.73 2.61 0.24
N PRO A 261 -15.71 3.12 1.02
CA PRO A 261 -16.38 4.37 0.68
C PRO A 261 -15.42 5.54 0.80
N ALA A 262 -15.06 6.15 -0.33
CA ALA A 262 -14.13 7.27 -0.37
C ALA A 262 -14.70 8.53 0.29
N ARG A 263 -16.03 8.69 0.36
CA ARG A 263 -16.71 9.81 0.99
C ARG A 263 -17.85 9.31 1.88
N PRO A 264 -17.54 8.96 3.15
CA PRO A 264 -18.53 8.39 4.08
C PRO A 264 -19.58 9.41 4.55
N SER A 265 -19.28 10.72 4.51
CA SER A 265 -20.22 11.79 4.83
C SER A 265 -19.90 13.06 4.03
N PRO A 266 -20.75 14.11 4.06
CA PRO A 266 -20.59 15.29 3.20
C PRO A 266 -19.26 16.01 3.29
N ARG A 267 -18.61 16.03 4.45
CA ARG A 267 -17.35 16.73 4.71
C ARG A 267 -16.17 15.83 5.08
N VAL A 268 -16.37 14.51 5.06
CA VAL A 268 -15.30 13.53 5.33
C VAL A 268 -14.93 12.80 4.04
N VAL A 269 -13.67 12.84 3.68
CA VAL A 269 -13.09 12.14 2.53
C VAL A 269 -12.01 11.19 3.03
N ARG A 270 -11.99 9.96 2.55
CA ARG A 270 -10.95 8.98 2.87
C ARG A 270 -9.87 8.96 1.81
N LEU A 271 -8.62 8.84 2.27
CA LEU A 271 -7.43 8.76 1.42
C LEU A 271 -6.66 7.46 1.66
N GLY A 272 -5.74 7.16 0.77
CA GLY A 272 -4.91 5.97 0.87
C GLY A 272 -5.74 4.68 0.83
N THR A 273 -5.32 3.64 1.54
CA THR A 273 -6.03 2.34 1.61
C THR A 273 -7.48 2.51 2.05
N ALA A 274 -7.75 3.33 3.06
CA ALA A 274 -9.11 3.62 3.55
C ALA A 274 -10.00 4.28 2.48
N GLY A 275 -9.41 5.03 1.54
CA GLY A 275 -10.06 5.67 0.40
C GLY A 275 -10.04 4.84 -0.89
N GLY A 276 -9.65 3.55 -0.82
CA GLY A 276 -9.64 2.65 -1.97
C GLY A 276 -8.46 2.81 -2.91
N ALA A 277 -7.33 3.38 -2.44
CA ALA A 277 -6.10 3.49 -3.23
C ALA A 277 -5.37 2.15 -3.40
N THR A 278 -5.66 1.17 -2.56
CA THR A 278 -5.09 -0.18 -2.69
C THR A 278 -5.79 -0.96 -3.78
N ARG A 279 -5.02 -1.53 -4.70
CA ARG A 279 -5.56 -2.36 -5.76
C ARG A 279 -5.95 -3.74 -5.22
N PRO A 280 -7.20 -4.20 -5.42
CA PRO A 280 -7.71 -5.41 -4.79
C PRO A 280 -6.93 -6.69 -5.13
N SER A 281 -6.41 -6.82 -6.35
CA SER A 281 -5.77 -8.06 -6.84
C SER A 281 -4.26 -8.12 -6.65
N THR A 282 -3.62 -6.99 -6.27
CA THR A 282 -2.16 -6.89 -6.24
C THR A 282 -1.60 -6.13 -5.04
N GLY A 283 -2.46 -5.47 -4.23
CA GLY A 283 -2.02 -4.70 -3.08
C GLY A 283 -1.30 -3.37 -3.39
N PHE A 284 -0.98 -3.08 -4.64
CA PHE A 284 -0.29 -1.83 -5.00
C PHE A 284 -1.12 -0.62 -4.61
N THR A 285 -0.48 0.35 -3.95
CA THR A 285 -1.16 1.49 -3.31
C THR A 285 -0.51 2.82 -3.61
N PHE A 286 0.83 2.87 -3.71
CA PHE A 286 1.61 4.11 -3.68
C PHE A 286 1.23 5.08 -4.81
N SER A 287 1.26 4.64 -6.07
CA SER A 287 0.95 5.50 -7.22
C SER A 287 -0.46 6.10 -7.15
N ALA A 288 -1.45 5.30 -6.70
CA ALA A 288 -2.82 5.80 -6.53
C ALA A 288 -2.93 6.80 -5.38
N MET A 289 -2.22 6.56 -4.28
CA MET A 289 -2.16 7.47 -3.13
C MET A 289 -1.49 8.80 -3.49
N TYR A 290 -0.40 8.76 -4.26
CA TYR A 290 0.28 9.94 -4.79
C TYR A 290 -0.64 10.76 -5.70
N ARG A 291 -1.34 10.10 -6.64
CA ARG A 291 -2.34 10.76 -7.49
C ARG A 291 -3.50 11.37 -6.70
N GLN A 292 -3.98 10.70 -5.65
CA GLN A 292 -5.02 11.26 -4.77
C GLN A 292 -4.53 12.54 -4.09
N ALA A 293 -3.32 12.54 -3.56
CA ALA A 293 -2.73 13.70 -2.88
C ALA A 293 -2.61 14.90 -3.84
N ASP A 294 -2.13 14.68 -5.05
CA ASP A 294 -2.01 15.74 -6.07
C ASP A 294 -3.38 16.30 -6.50
N GLN A 295 -4.37 15.42 -6.73
CA GLN A 295 -5.73 15.85 -7.09
C GLN A 295 -6.40 16.68 -5.98
N VAL A 296 -6.22 16.27 -4.72
CA VAL A 296 -6.73 17.01 -3.55
C VAL A 296 -6.08 18.39 -3.46
N ALA A 297 -4.75 18.46 -3.59
CA ALA A 297 -4.02 19.71 -3.53
C ALA A 297 -4.43 20.67 -4.66
N ARG A 298 -4.55 20.19 -5.90
CA ARG A 298 -5.07 20.96 -7.04
C ARG A 298 -6.52 21.45 -6.83
N ALA A 299 -7.35 20.62 -6.23
CA ALA A 299 -8.73 21.02 -5.93
C ALA A 299 -8.77 22.17 -4.93
N LEU A 300 -8.00 22.07 -3.84
CA LEU A 300 -7.90 23.11 -2.82
C LEU A 300 -7.28 24.41 -3.37
N ALA A 301 -6.21 24.31 -4.16
CA ALA A 301 -5.61 25.46 -4.84
C ALA A 301 -6.59 26.21 -5.74
N ALA A 302 -7.57 25.49 -6.31
CA ALA A 302 -8.65 26.07 -7.13
C ALA A 302 -9.92 26.45 -6.34
N GLY A 303 -9.89 26.46 -5.01
CA GLY A 303 -11.05 26.74 -4.16
C GLY A 303 -12.17 25.68 -4.26
N ARG A 304 -11.88 24.49 -4.74
CA ARG A 304 -12.84 23.40 -4.93
C ARG A 304 -12.80 22.40 -3.76
N PRO A 305 -13.89 21.66 -3.52
CA PRO A 305 -13.92 20.60 -2.52
C PRO A 305 -12.79 19.57 -2.71
N PRO A 306 -12.10 19.12 -1.63
CA PRO A 306 -10.95 18.22 -1.67
C PRO A 306 -11.36 16.76 -1.89
N VAL A 307 -12.12 16.50 -2.94
CA VAL A 307 -12.65 15.17 -3.26
C VAL A 307 -11.93 14.63 -4.50
N PRO A 308 -10.99 13.69 -4.34
CA PRO A 308 -10.29 13.09 -5.49
C PRO A 308 -11.22 12.20 -6.30
N ALA A 309 -10.87 11.97 -7.55
CA ALA A 309 -11.51 10.94 -8.36
C ALA A 309 -11.29 9.54 -7.73
N ALA A 310 -12.14 8.59 -8.10
CA ALA A 310 -11.93 7.20 -7.69
C ALA A 310 -10.55 6.70 -8.18
N ALA A 311 -9.78 6.06 -7.28
CA ALA A 311 -8.43 5.58 -7.58
C ALA A 311 -8.39 4.65 -8.81
N TYR A 312 -9.43 3.84 -8.97
CA TYR A 312 -9.55 2.91 -10.09
C TYR A 312 -10.95 2.97 -10.72
N PRO A 313 -11.07 2.92 -12.07
CA PRO A 313 -12.35 2.79 -12.77
C PRO A 313 -13.13 1.54 -12.33
N ARG A 314 -14.44 1.57 -12.47
CA ARG A 314 -15.31 0.43 -12.11
C ARG A 314 -14.92 -0.87 -12.82
N ARG A 315 -14.49 -0.79 -14.10
CA ARG A 315 -14.06 -1.94 -14.89
C ARG A 315 -12.80 -2.61 -14.29
N HIS A 316 -11.81 -1.84 -13.82
CA HIS A 316 -10.62 -2.39 -13.16
C HIS A 316 -10.99 -3.11 -11.86
N ARG A 317 -11.81 -2.50 -11.03
CA ARG A 317 -12.29 -3.15 -9.79
C ARG A 317 -13.05 -4.45 -10.05
N TRP A 318 -13.77 -4.51 -11.17
CA TRP A 318 -14.44 -5.74 -11.58
C TRP A 318 -13.43 -6.80 -12.03
N MET A 319 -12.44 -6.44 -12.84
CA MET A 319 -11.37 -7.36 -13.25
C MET A 319 -10.55 -7.86 -12.06
N ASP A 320 -10.23 -7.00 -11.10
CA ASP A 320 -9.56 -7.36 -9.86
C ASP A 320 -10.38 -8.38 -9.04
N ALA A 321 -11.67 -8.16 -8.91
CA ALA A 321 -12.57 -9.09 -8.22
C ALA A 321 -12.63 -10.47 -8.91
N VAL A 322 -12.62 -10.48 -10.24
CA VAL A 322 -12.59 -11.72 -11.04
C VAL A 322 -11.24 -12.45 -10.85
N ALA A 323 -10.12 -11.73 -10.97
CA ALA A 323 -8.78 -12.29 -10.81
C ALA A 323 -8.57 -12.86 -9.39
N LEU A 324 -8.91 -12.09 -8.37
CA LEU A 324 -8.78 -12.50 -6.97
C LEU A 324 -9.62 -13.75 -6.68
N ARG A 325 -10.83 -13.83 -7.22
CA ARG A 325 -11.71 -14.99 -7.07
C ARG A 325 -11.23 -16.22 -7.83
N ALA A 326 -10.64 -16.03 -9.03
CA ALA A 326 -10.07 -17.13 -9.80
C ALA A 326 -8.89 -17.76 -9.07
N LEU A 327 -8.03 -16.95 -8.47
CA LEU A 327 -6.93 -17.39 -7.63
C LEU A 327 -7.44 -18.10 -6.36
N ASP A 328 -8.44 -17.51 -5.68
CA ASP A 328 -9.03 -18.05 -4.44
C ASP A 328 -9.66 -19.46 -4.63
N ARG A 329 -10.24 -19.72 -5.79
CA ARG A 329 -10.85 -21.00 -6.12
C ARG A 329 -9.87 -22.04 -6.67
N GLY A 330 -8.59 -21.69 -6.82
CA GLY A 330 -7.59 -22.54 -7.44
C GLY A 330 -7.84 -22.78 -8.93
N GLY A 331 -8.67 -21.95 -9.57
CA GLY A 331 -8.95 -22.05 -11.01
C GLY A 331 -7.75 -21.68 -11.88
N VAL A 332 -6.76 -20.99 -11.30
CA VAL A 332 -5.50 -20.62 -11.94
C VAL A 332 -4.39 -20.73 -10.92
N GLY A 333 -3.29 -21.39 -11.27
CA GLY A 333 -2.07 -21.37 -10.46
C GLY A 333 -1.46 -19.96 -10.43
N GLY A 334 -1.12 -19.47 -9.23
CA GLY A 334 -0.60 -18.11 -9.09
C GLY A 334 0.66 -17.85 -9.92
N PRO A 335 1.73 -18.64 -9.78
CA PRO A 335 2.94 -18.48 -10.57
C PRO A 335 2.70 -18.55 -12.08
N GLU A 336 1.86 -19.49 -12.54
CA GLU A 336 1.49 -19.61 -13.96
C GLU A 336 0.72 -18.40 -14.48
N PHE A 337 -0.13 -17.81 -13.66
CA PHE A 337 -0.90 -16.62 -14.03
C PHE A 337 0.03 -15.45 -14.32
N PHE A 338 0.95 -15.15 -13.40
CA PHE A 338 1.89 -14.05 -13.56
C PHE A 338 2.93 -14.33 -14.65
N ASP A 339 3.44 -15.57 -14.75
CA ASP A 339 4.36 -15.93 -15.83
C ASP A 339 3.75 -15.69 -17.21
N ARG A 340 2.50 -16.12 -17.43
CA ARG A 340 1.77 -15.89 -18.69
C ARG A 340 1.50 -14.42 -18.94
N LEU A 341 1.18 -13.67 -17.88
CA LEU A 341 0.92 -12.24 -17.98
C LEU A 341 2.13 -11.51 -18.56
N PHE A 342 3.33 -11.79 -18.03
CA PHE A 342 4.59 -11.20 -18.51
C PHE A 342 5.13 -11.86 -19.78
N ASP A 343 4.75 -13.11 -20.10
CA ASP A 343 5.16 -13.80 -21.33
C ASP A 343 4.48 -13.23 -22.58
N ARG A 344 3.22 -12.90 -22.46
CA ARG A 344 2.34 -12.59 -23.59
C ARG A 344 2.04 -11.12 -23.77
N ASN A 345 2.57 -10.27 -22.90
CA ASN A 345 2.38 -8.83 -22.97
C ASN A 345 3.70 -8.09 -22.79
N PRO A 346 3.89 -6.96 -23.48
CA PRO A 346 4.99 -6.05 -23.16
C PRO A 346 4.96 -5.65 -21.69
N ALA A 347 6.13 -5.56 -21.05
CA ALA A 347 6.25 -5.22 -19.65
C ALA A 347 5.52 -3.91 -19.28
N GLU A 348 5.68 -2.87 -20.11
CA GLU A 348 4.98 -1.59 -19.95
C GLU A 348 3.47 -1.76 -19.86
N ARG A 349 2.86 -2.56 -20.75
CA ARG A 349 1.40 -2.81 -20.71
C ARG A 349 0.99 -3.50 -19.42
N VAL A 350 1.75 -4.50 -18.96
CA VAL A 350 1.49 -5.20 -17.70
C VAL A 350 1.54 -4.23 -16.53
N LEU A 351 2.60 -3.43 -16.43
CA LEU A 351 2.77 -2.46 -15.35
C LEU A 351 1.66 -1.40 -15.35
N ARG A 352 1.30 -0.87 -16.52
CA ARG A 352 0.18 0.07 -16.67
C ARG A 352 -1.15 -0.58 -16.27
N PHE A 353 -1.35 -1.86 -16.60
CA PHE A 353 -2.51 -2.61 -16.15
C PHE A 353 -2.52 -2.78 -14.63
N LEU A 354 -1.40 -3.15 -14.03
CA LEU A 354 -1.26 -3.28 -12.59
C LEU A 354 -1.44 -1.94 -11.86
N ASP A 355 -1.19 -0.80 -12.49
CA ASP A 355 -1.45 0.55 -11.96
C ASP A 355 -2.86 1.10 -12.29
N GLY A 356 -3.66 0.36 -13.06
CA GLY A 356 -5.04 0.74 -13.38
C GLY A 356 -5.19 1.89 -14.38
N VAL A 357 -4.19 2.11 -15.23
CA VAL A 357 -4.14 3.20 -16.22
C VAL A 357 -4.19 2.74 -17.68
N THR A 358 -4.57 1.47 -17.92
CA THR A 358 -4.72 0.92 -19.26
C THR A 358 -6.01 1.36 -19.95
N THR A 359 -5.97 1.35 -21.29
CA THR A 359 -7.12 1.53 -22.16
C THR A 359 -7.95 0.23 -22.25
N PRO A 360 -9.23 0.27 -22.64
CA PRO A 360 -10.02 -0.92 -22.83
C PRO A 360 -9.43 -1.94 -23.83
N ALA A 361 -8.76 -1.46 -24.87
CA ALA A 361 -8.10 -2.34 -25.87
C ALA A 361 -6.92 -3.10 -25.25
N GLU A 362 -6.10 -2.44 -24.44
CA GLU A 362 -5.01 -3.09 -23.70
C GLU A 362 -5.53 -4.10 -22.69
N GLU A 363 -6.65 -3.80 -22.03
CA GLU A 363 -7.30 -4.69 -21.06
C GLU A 363 -7.78 -5.99 -21.75
N VAL A 364 -8.40 -5.88 -22.94
CA VAL A 364 -8.80 -7.04 -23.75
C VAL A 364 -7.58 -7.89 -24.14
N ALA A 365 -6.48 -7.26 -24.54
CA ALA A 365 -5.24 -7.98 -24.87
C ALA A 365 -4.69 -8.75 -23.65
N ILE A 366 -4.71 -8.14 -22.48
CA ILE A 366 -4.30 -8.80 -21.22
C ILE A 366 -5.23 -9.95 -20.84
N MET A 367 -6.55 -9.76 -20.92
CA MET A 367 -7.52 -10.81 -20.63
C MET A 367 -7.35 -12.03 -21.55
N ASN A 368 -7.03 -11.80 -22.83
CA ASN A 368 -6.75 -12.88 -23.79
C ASN A 368 -5.42 -13.60 -23.53
N SER A 369 -4.50 -12.99 -22.77
CA SER A 369 -3.21 -13.61 -22.40
C SER A 369 -3.32 -14.60 -21.25
N THR A 370 -4.41 -14.55 -20.48
CA THR A 370 -4.69 -15.46 -19.34
C THR A 370 -5.55 -16.65 -19.75
N ARG A 371 -5.67 -17.66 -18.89
CA ARG A 371 -6.60 -18.78 -19.16
C ARG A 371 -8.04 -18.29 -19.04
N LEU A 372 -8.70 -18.09 -20.18
CA LEU A 372 -10.03 -17.48 -20.28
C LEU A 372 -11.12 -18.29 -19.56
N LEU A 373 -11.11 -19.60 -19.67
CA LEU A 373 -12.15 -20.47 -19.11
C LEU A 373 -12.31 -20.40 -17.59
N PRO A 374 -11.25 -20.51 -16.78
CA PRO A 374 -11.36 -20.33 -15.33
C PRO A 374 -11.86 -18.94 -14.93
N MET A 375 -11.47 -17.90 -15.67
CA MET A 375 -11.92 -16.54 -15.40
C MET A 375 -13.39 -16.31 -15.78
N ILE A 376 -13.86 -16.93 -16.87
CA ILE A 376 -15.28 -16.93 -17.25
C ILE A 376 -16.12 -17.67 -16.19
N ALA A 377 -15.66 -18.82 -15.72
CA ALA A 377 -16.33 -19.56 -14.65
C ALA A 377 -16.39 -18.75 -13.33
N ALA A 378 -15.33 -18.04 -12.99
CA ALA A 378 -15.32 -17.11 -11.87
C ALA A 378 -16.35 -15.98 -12.07
N THR A 379 -16.46 -15.43 -13.28
CA THR A 379 -17.39 -14.35 -13.63
C THR A 379 -18.86 -14.81 -13.59
N ALA A 380 -19.16 -15.99 -14.11
CA ALA A 380 -20.53 -16.57 -14.09
C ALA A 380 -21.00 -16.81 -12.65
N GLY A 381 -20.11 -17.33 -11.78
CA GLY A 381 -20.37 -17.44 -10.34
C GLY A 381 -20.66 -16.08 -9.68
N ASP A 382 -20.05 -15.02 -10.18
CA ASP A 382 -20.26 -13.65 -9.70
C ASP A 382 -21.59 -13.04 -10.10
N ALA A 383 -22.07 -13.32 -11.29
CA ALA A 383 -23.40 -12.88 -11.74
C ALA A 383 -24.51 -13.51 -10.89
N ALA A 384 -24.44 -14.81 -10.65
CA ALA A 384 -25.39 -15.53 -9.81
C ALA A 384 -25.38 -15.04 -8.34
N HIS A 385 -24.21 -14.70 -7.80
CA HIS A 385 -24.10 -14.13 -6.45
C HIS A 385 -24.64 -12.69 -6.36
N ARG A 386 -24.44 -11.84 -7.37
CA ARG A 386 -25.02 -10.48 -7.38
C ARG A 386 -26.54 -10.45 -7.24
N VAL A 387 -27.19 -11.42 -7.86
CA VAL A 387 -28.64 -11.60 -7.71
C VAL A 387 -28.99 -12.04 -6.29
N ARG A 388 -28.23 -12.97 -5.72
CA ARG A 388 -28.47 -13.53 -4.39
C ARG A 388 -28.18 -12.54 -3.25
N ASP A 389 -27.14 -11.69 -3.38
CA ASP A 389 -26.75 -10.71 -2.37
C ASP A 389 -27.67 -9.48 -2.31
N ARG A 390 -28.35 -9.17 -3.43
CA ARG A 390 -29.42 -8.16 -3.42
C ARG A 390 -30.65 -8.60 -2.61
N LEU A 391 -30.75 -9.89 -2.33
CA LEU A 391 -31.86 -10.51 -1.61
C LEU A 391 -31.53 -10.89 -0.16
N ARG A 392 -30.29 -10.66 0.32
CA ARG A 392 -29.86 -10.99 1.68
C ARG A 392 -29.74 -9.74 2.57
N PRO A 393 -30.20 -9.81 3.84
CA PRO A 393 -29.93 -8.74 4.83
C PRO A 393 -28.43 -8.66 5.14
N THR A 394 -27.95 -7.42 5.37
CA THR A 394 -26.54 -7.08 5.63
C THR A 394 -26.02 -7.74 6.92
N ARG A 395 -25.06 -8.64 6.81
CA ARG A 395 -24.24 -9.10 7.94
C ARG A 395 -23.10 -8.11 8.21
N PRO A 396 -22.80 -7.79 9.48
CA PRO A 396 -21.63 -6.96 9.82
C PRO A 396 -20.35 -7.68 9.39
N ALA A 397 -19.36 -6.91 8.93
CA ALA A 397 -18.06 -7.42 8.52
C ALA A 397 -17.30 -8.01 9.71
N SER A 398 -16.80 -9.23 9.58
CA SER A 398 -15.74 -9.73 10.46
C SER A 398 -14.53 -8.80 10.33
N ALA A 399 -13.91 -8.44 11.46
CA ALA A 399 -12.80 -7.52 11.49
C ALA A 399 -11.64 -8.03 10.61
N VAL A 400 -11.35 -7.32 9.54
CA VAL A 400 -10.04 -7.39 8.89
C VAL A 400 -9.08 -6.79 9.92
N PRO A 401 -8.01 -7.50 10.35
CA PRO A 401 -7.07 -6.92 11.28
C PRO A 401 -6.56 -5.59 10.73
N PRO A 402 -6.43 -4.55 11.56
CA PRO A 402 -5.79 -3.31 11.14
C PRO A 402 -4.38 -3.67 10.64
N ALA A 403 -3.89 -2.94 9.64
CA ALA A 403 -2.51 -3.07 9.19
C ALA A 403 -1.60 -2.94 10.42
N VAL A 404 -1.02 -4.04 10.85
CA VAL A 404 -0.15 -4.05 12.03
C VAL A 404 1.15 -3.38 11.60
N VAL A 405 1.35 -2.17 12.09
CA VAL A 405 2.65 -1.52 12.11
C VAL A 405 3.42 -2.23 13.21
N GLY A 406 4.42 -3.03 12.87
CA GLY A 406 5.36 -3.56 13.86
C GLY A 406 5.97 -2.39 14.63
N ASP A 407 5.97 -2.50 15.95
CA ASP A 407 6.67 -1.55 16.82
C ASP A 407 8.19 -1.72 16.59
N PRO A 408 8.92 -0.70 16.14
CA PRO A 408 10.35 -0.86 15.80
C PRO A 408 11.25 -0.98 17.02
N LEU A 409 10.71 -0.93 18.25
CA LEU A 409 11.48 -1.06 19.47
C LEU A 409 10.81 -2.08 20.39
N GLY A 410 11.20 -3.36 20.24
CA GLY A 410 11.08 -4.32 21.31
C GLY A 410 11.86 -3.79 22.52
N SER A 411 11.15 -3.29 23.53
CA SER A 411 11.72 -3.03 24.84
C SER A 411 12.32 -4.33 25.38
N GLU A 412 13.64 -4.37 25.50
CA GLU A 412 14.33 -5.44 26.22
C GLU A 412 13.71 -5.59 27.62
N PRO A 413 13.40 -6.81 28.06
CA PRO A 413 13.05 -7.04 29.46
C PRO A 413 14.30 -6.85 30.30
N GLY A 414 14.26 -5.84 31.17
CA GLY A 414 15.32 -5.54 32.13
C GLY A 414 15.73 -6.77 32.91
N ALA A 415 17.03 -7.03 32.93
CA ALA A 415 17.67 -8.01 33.79
C ALA A 415 17.42 -7.63 35.25
N GLY A 416 16.42 -8.31 35.87
CA GLY A 416 16.23 -8.31 37.32
C GLY A 416 17.27 -9.20 37.96
N GLY A 417 18.26 -8.61 38.63
CA GLY A 417 19.18 -9.32 39.49
C GLY A 417 18.46 -9.98 40.67
N ALA A 418 18.80 -11.23 40.96
CA ALA A 418 18.49 -11.89 42.17
C ALA A 418 19.69 -11.79 43.14
N PRO A 419 19.51 -11.55 44.43
CA PRO A 419 20.57 -11.63 45.40
C PRO A 419 20.71 -13.05 45.99
N VAL A 420 21.97 -13.41 46.25
CA VAL A 420 22.54 -14.51 47.05
C VAL A 420 22.41 -15.91 46.46
#